data_a6366b636dda714dc0cce505e0165a0d
#
_entry.id   a6366b636dda714dc0cce505e0165a0d
#
_cell.length_a   1.000
_cell.length_b   1.000
_cell.length_c   1.000
_cell.angle_alpha   90.00
_cell.angle_beta   90.00
_cell.angle_gamma   90.00
#
_symmetry.space_group_name_H-M   'P 1'
#
loop_
_entity.id
_entity.type
_entity.pdbx_description
1 polymer ?
#
loop_
_entity_poly.entity_id
_entity_poly.type
_entity_poly.pdbx_seq_one_letter_code
_entity_poly.pdbx_strand_id
1 'polypeptide(L)'
;ATALAESAGISAQTASRHLQLLADAGLLRVQQQGKFRYFRIADNQVYHLLQQLAEIRLGTKPQSVMAGEPALHTLRRCYDHMAGRQGVALTQALLAQQKLLADAANGRFVITDAGRLWLETLDIAASQPHTAWCMDWTEQVPHIAGWLGAALFDAFAARSYVHASATAPRVLRLTEKGRAFLAREFGLAA
;
A
#
# COMPACT_ATOMS: atom_id res chain seq x y z
N ALA A 1 17.37 -8.96 -12.20
CA ALA A 1 17.97 -10.03 -11.36
C ALA A 1 19.24 -9.55 -10.66
N THR A 2 20.15 -8.84 -11.34
CA THR A 2 21.43 -8.40 -10.77
C THR A 2 21.26 -7.52 -9.52
N ALA A 3 20.46 -6.48 -9.60
CA ALA A 3 20.19 -5.59 -8.45
C ALA A 3 19.57 -6.32 -7.24
N LEU A 4 18.72 -7.34 -7.50
CA LEU A 4 18.15 -8.16 -6.44
C LEU A 4 19.19 -9.11 -5.83
N ALA A 5 20.12 -9.63 -6.64
CA ALA A 5 21.22 -10.46 -6.17
C ALA A 5 22.16 -9.68 -5.24
N GLU A 6 22.54 -8.48 -5.65
CA GLU A 6 23.36 -7.54 -4.86
C GLU A 6 22.68 -7.21 -3.51
N SER A 7 21.39 -6.87 -3.55
CA SER A 7 20.60 -6.56 -2.34
C SER A 7 20.50 -7.77 -1.38
N ALA A 8 20.44 -8.99 -1.92
CA ALA A 8 20.31 -10.21 -1.13
C ALA A 8 21.66 -10.83 -0.74
N GLY A 9 22.79 -10.29 -1.18
CA GLY A 9 24.12 -10.83 -0.92
C GLY A 9 24.36 -12.22 -1.53
N ILE A 10 23.75 -12.53 -2.68
CA ILE A 10 23.84 -13.81 -3.38
C ILE A 10 24.34 -13.64 -4.82
N SER A 11 24.77 -14.74 -5.46
CA SER A 11 25.18 -14.68 -6.86
C SER A 11 24.00 -14.38 -7.80
N ALA A 12 24.24 -13.70 -8.92
CA ALA A 12 23.24 -13.42 -9.94
C ALA A 12 22.59 -14.71 -10.50
N GLN A 13 23.36 -15.81 -10.58
CA GLN A 13 22.87 -17.10 -11.00
C GLN A 13 21.87 -17.69 -9.99
N THR A 14 22.21 -17.64 -8.70
CA THR A 14 21.32 -18.08 -7.60
C THR A 14 20.04 -17.25 -7.58
N ALA A 15 20.15 -15.92 -7.67
CA ALA A 15 19.00 -15.03 -7.73
C ALA A 15 18.09 -15.35 -8.93
N SER A 16 18.67 -15.54 -10.12
CA SER A 16 17.91 -15.88 -11.32
C SER A 16 17.15 -17.18 -11.17
N ARG A 17 17.76 -18.21 -10.57
CA ARG A 17 17.09 -19.49 -10.29
C ARG A 17 15.91 -19.32 -9.33
N HIS A 18 16.11 -18.60 -8.23
CA HIS A 18 15.04 -18.35 -7.25
C HIS A 18 13.89 -17.55 -7.86
N LEU A 19 14.20 -16.49 -8.62
CA LEU A 19 13.19 -15.69 -9.30
C LEU A 19 12.39 -16.51 -10.32
N GLN A 20 13.05 -17.44 -11.02
CA GLN A 20 12.36 -18.34 -11.96
C GLN A 20 11.41 -19.28 -11.19
N LEU A 21 11.86 -19.93 -10.11
CA LEU A 21 11.02 -20.81 -9.29
C LEU A 21 9.79 -20.07 -8.73
N LEU A 22 9.97 -18.83 -8.27
CA LEU A 22 8.87 -18.01 -7.78
C LEU A 22 7.89 -17.61 -8.90
N ALA A 23 8.41 -17.38 -10.11
CA ALA A 23 7.56 -17.09 -11.28
C ALA A 23 6.78 -18.34 -11.72
N ASP A 24 7.43 -19.50 -11.77
CA ASP A 24 6.80 -20.77 -12.12
C ASP A 24 5.73 -21.18 -11.09
N ALA A 25 5.92 -20.82 -9.82
CA ALA A 25 4.94 -21.00 -8.75
C ALA A 25 3.79 -19.94 -8.77
N GLY A 26 3.78 -19.01 -9.72
CA GLY A 26 2.77 -17.97 -9.82
C GLY A 26 2.88 -16.85 -8.78
N LEU A 27 3.95 -16.80 -8.01
CA LEU A 27 4.18 -15.77 -6.99
C LEU A 27 4.77 -14.47 -7.56
N LEU A 28 5.39 -14.56 -8.74
CA LEU A 28 5.90 -13.42 -9.48
C LEU A 28 5.34 -13.39 -10.90
N ARG A 29 5.14 -12.19 -11.43
CA ARG A 29 4.96 -11.92 -12.86
C ARG A 29 6.27 -11.44 -13.45
N VAL A 30 6.60 -11.94 -14.63
CA VAL A 30 7.79 -11.55 -15.39
C VAL A 30 7.37 -10.66 -16.55
N GLN A 31 7.97 -9.49 -16.64
CA GLN A 31 7.82 -8.58 -17.77
C GLN A 31 9.16 -8.42 -18.47
N GLN A 32 9.21 -8.73 -19.77
CA GLN A 32 10.41 -8.54 -20.57
C GLN A 32 10.35 -7.19 -21.28
N GLN A 33 11.43 -6.41 -21.17
CA GLN A 33 11.64 -5.17 -21.92
C GLN A 33 13.02 -5.23 -22.60
N GLY A 34 13.04 -5.50 -23.89
CA GLY A 34 14.27 -5.74 -24.64
C GLY A 34 15.07 -6.90 -24.03
N LYS A 35 16.33 -6.64 -23.63
CA LYS A 35 17.20 -7.62 -22.97
C LYS A 35 17.01 -7.73 -21.45
N PHE A 36 16.15 -6.89 -20.84
CA PHE A 36 15.94 -6.87 -19.40
C PHE A 36 14.68 -7.63 -18.99
N ARG A 37 14.76 -8.37 -17.89
CA ARG A 37 13.65 -9.06 -17.25
C ARG A 37 13.33 -8.36 -15.94
N TYR A 38 12.10 -7.88 -15.79
CA TYR A 38 11.57 -7.27 -14.58
C TYR A 38 10.64 -8.25 -13.88
N PHE A 39 10.82 -8.39 -12.59
CA PHE A 39 10.01 -9.27 -11.74
C PHE A 39 9.14 -8.41 -10.84
N ARG A 40 7.86 -8.76 -10.76
CA ARG A 40 6.88 -8.11 -9.89
C ARG A 40 6.12 -9.17 -9.11
N ILE A 41 5.72 -8.86 -7.89
CA ILE A 41 4.80 -9.71 -7.12
C ILE A 41 3.51 -9.88 -7.95
N ALA A 42 2.98 -11.12 -8.00
CA ALA A 42 1.90 -11.48 -8.90
C ALA A 42 0.61 -10.70 -8.62
N ASP A 43 0.26 -10.57 -7.34
CA ASP A 43 -0.93 -9.84 -6.88
C ASP A 43 -0.80 -9.39 -5.42
N ASN A 44 -1.85 -8.70 -4.94
CA ASN A 44 -1.91 -8.20 -3.57
C ASN A 44 -1.95 -9.32 -2.52
N GLN A 45 -2.54 -10.46 -2.79
CA GLN A 45 -2.63 -11.57 -1.82
C GLN A 45 -1.24 -12.13 -1.54
N VAL A 46 -0.44 -12.32 -2.59
CA VAL A 46 0.97 -12.74 -2.48
C VAL A 46 1.78 -11.71 -1.69
N TYR A 47 1.58 -10.42 -1.97
CA TYR A 47 2.26 -9.35 -1.26
C TYR A 47 1.95 -9.38 0.25
N HIS A 48 0.68 -9.49 0.63
CA HIS A 48 0.26 -9.56 2.03
C HIS A 48 0.79 -10.81 2.74
N LEU A 49 0.75 -11.96 2.06
CA LEU A 49 1.31 -13.20 2.60
C LEU A 49 2.81 -13.07 2.89
N LEU A 50 3.57 -12.48 1.98
CA LEU A 50 5.00 -12.25 2.17
C LEU A 50 5.28 -11.29 3.32
N GLN A 51 4.46 -10.25 3.51
CA GLN A 51 4.57 -9.35 4.66
C GLN A 51 4.32 -10.10 5.98
N GLN A 52 3.26 -10.90 6.08
CA GLN A 52 2.95 -11.70 7.26
C GLN A 52 4.07 -12.70 7.58
N LEU A 53 4.63 -13.37 6.57
CA LEU A 53 5.77 -14.27 6.75
C LEU A 53 7.02 -13.53 7.26
N ALA A 54 7.27 -12.32 6.78
CA ALA A 54 8.38 -11.50 7.24
C ALA A 54 8.22 -11.10 8.72
N GLU A 55 7.01 -10.80 9.16
CA GLU A 55 6.70 -10.48 10.56
C GLU A 55 6.92 -11.70 11.49
N ILE A 56 6.46 -12.88 11.07
CA ILE A 56 6.62 -14.13 11.85
C ILE A 56 8.10 -14.50 12.00
N ARG A 57 8.87 -14.41 10.92
CA ARG A 57 10.25 -14.88 10.90
C ARG A 57 11.22 -14.00 11.68
N LEU A 58 10.98 -12.69 11.69
CA LEU A 58 11.99 -11.75 12.18
C LEU A 58 11.82 -11.43 13.66
N GLY A 59 10.65 -11.73 14.30
CA GLY A 59 10.43 -11.43 15.74
C GLY A 59 10.87 -10.02 16.15
N THR A 60 11.44 -9.32 15.21
CA THR A 60 11.95 -7.97 15.25
C THR A 60 11.16 -7.16 14.24
N LYS A 61 10.70 -5.99 14.65
CA LYS A 61 10.24 -4.96 13.69
C LYS A 61 11.15 -5.04 12.47
N PRO A 62 10.61 -5.12 11.25
CA PRO A 62 11.46 -5.04 10.07
C PRO A 62 12.22 -3.72 10.16
N GLN A 63 13.43 -3.79 10.67
CA GLN A 63 14.40 -2.71 10.51
C GLN A 63 14.72 -2.69 9.02
N SER A 64 13.96 -1.86 8.37
CA SER A 64 13.85 -1.77 6.95
C SER A 64 15.20 -1.41 6.35
N VAL A 65 15.54 -2.14 5.32
CA VAL A 65 16.49 -1.69 4.29
C VAL A 65 16.08 -0.30 3.72
N MET A 66 14.93 0.25 4.13
CA MET A 66 14.37 1.54 3.74
C MET A 66 14.22 2.54 4.91
N ALA A 67 14.87 2.31 6.05
CA ALA A 67 14.81 3.22 7.21
C ALA A 67 15.44 4.62 6.96
N GLY A 68 15.95 4.87 5.76
CA GLY A 68 16.71 6.07 5.44
C GLY A 68 15.92 7.27 4.91
N GLU A 69 14.64 7.15 4.53
CA GLU A 69 13.92 8.27 3.94
C GLU A 69 12.69 8.66 4.79
N PRO A 70 12.78 9.74 5.60
CA PRO A 70 11.67 10.21 6.46
C PRO A 70 10.36 10.47 5.69
N ALA A 71 10.45 10.79 4.40
CA ALA A 71 9.29 11.03 3.55
C ALA A 71 8.42 9.77 3.36
N LEU A 72 9.02 8.57 3.36
CA LEU A 72 8.27 7.30 3.30
C LEU A 72 7.44 7.03 4.56
N HIS A 73 7.83 7.58 5.71
CA HIS A 73 7.06 7.48 6.94
C HIS A 73 5.83 8.39 6.94
N THR A 74 5.87 9.48 6.18
CA THR A 74 4.78 10.47 6.14
C THR A 74 3.65 10.00 5.24
N LEU A 75 3.92 9.81 3.96
CA LEU A 75 2.95 9.29 2.98
C LEU A 75 3.69 8.54 1.88
N ARG A 76 3.29 7.32 1.65
CA ARG A 76 3.89 6.48 0.62
C ARG A 76 2.86 5.68 -0.15
N ARG A 77 3.25 5.22 -1.31
CA ARG A 77 2.54 4.18 -2.03
C ARG A 77 3.00 2.81 -1.54
N CYS A 78 2.07 2.05 -0.96
CA CYS A 78 2.27 0.66 -0.58
C CYS A 78 1.58 -0.19 -1.65
N TYR A 79 2.34 -0.71 -2.60
CA TYR A 79 1.87 -1.40 -3.80
C TYR A 79 0.90 -0.54 -4.65
N ASP A 80 -0.41 -0.52 -4.36
CA ASP A 80 -1.47 0.18 -5.10
C ASP A 80 -2.29 1.16 -4.24
N HIS A 81 -2.00 1.29 -2.95
CA HIS A 81 -2.75 2.11 -2.00
C HIS A 81 -1.85 3.04 -1.18
N MET A 82 -2.46 3.98 -0.47
CA MET A 82 -1.75 4.95 0.39
C MET A 82 -1.44 4.37 1.76
N ALA A 83 -0.23 4.60 2.25
CA ALA A 83 0.30 4.12 3.52
C ALA A 83 1.18 5.19 4.20
N GLY A 84 1.73 4.85 5.37
CA GLY A 84 2.44 5.77 6.24
C GLY A 84 1.47 6.55 7.13
N ARG A 85 2.01 7.47 7.91
CA ARG A 85 1.24 8.22 8.89
C ARG A 85 -0.07 8.81 8.34
N GLN A 86 -0.02 9.41 7.15
CA GLN A 86 -1.21 10.02 6.54
C GLN A 86 -2.19 8.97 5.98
N GLY A 87 -1.72 7.85 5.45
CA GLY A 87 -2.58 6.74 5.03
C GLY A 87 -3.30 6.09 6.22
N VAL A 88 -2.59 5.92 7.33
CA VAL A 88 -3.16 5.46 8.60
C VAL A 88 -4.14 6.50 9.17
N ALA A 89 -3.79 7.79 9.18
CA ALA A 89 -4.67 8.84 9.67
C ALA A 89 -5.99 8.90 8.90
N LEU A 90 -5.97 8.76 7.59
CA LEU A 90 -7.18 8.65 6.77
C LEU A 90 -8.03 7.44 7.18
N THR A 91 -7.41 6.29 7.39
CA THR A 91 -8.11 5.08 7.84
C THR A 91 -8.77 5.29 9.19
N GLN A 92 -8.04 5.85 10.16
CA GLN A 92 -8.55 6.13 11.50
C GLN A 92 -9.70 7.15 11.47
N ALA A 93 -9.61 8.16 10.62
CA ALA A 93 -10.68 9.14 10.45
C ALA A 93 -11.97 8.51 9.87
N LEU A 94 -11.84 7.61 8.92
CA LEU A 94 -12.99 6.87 8.36
C LEU A 94 -13.62 5.93 9.40
N LEU A 95 -12.82 5.31 10.27
CA LEU A 95 -13.31 4.51 11.39
C LEU A 95 -14.01 5.40 12.44
N ALA A 96 -13.41 6.52 12.83
CA ALA A 96 -13.97 7.44 13.80
C ALA A 96 -15.33 8.03 13.33
N GLN A 97 -15.47 8.30 12.03
CA GLN A 97 -16.71 8.76 11.43
C GLN A 97 -17.68 7.62 11.06
N GLN A 98 -17.40 6.40 11.52
CA GLN A 98 -18.21 5.21 11.25
C GLN A 98 -18.49 4.96 9.74
N LYS A 99 -17.64 5.45 8.87
CA LYS A 99 -17.68 5.12 7.43
C LYS A 99 -17.12 3.73 7.16
N LEU A 100 -16.22 3.27 8.01
CA LEU A 100 -15.68 1.92 8.06
C LEU A 100 -15.85 1.34 9.47
N LEU A 101 -15.95 0.01 9.55
CA LEU A 101 -15.87 -0.74 10.79
C LEU A 101 -14.72 -1.76 10.67
N ALA A 102 -13.96 -1.95 11.75
CA ALA A 102 -12.91 -2.96 11.78
C ALA A 102 -13.50 -4.36 12.04
N ASP A 103 -13.24 -5.30 11.16
CA ASP A 103 -13.50 -6.73 11.34
C ASP A 103 -12.17 -7.43 11.59
N ALA A 104 -11.69 -7.31 12.84
CA ALA A 104 -10.38 -7.81 13.24
C ALA A 104 -10.27 -9.35 13.11
N ALA A 105 -11.38 -10.05 13.30
CA ALA A 105 -11.41 -11.52 13.20
C ALA A 105 -11.08 -11.99 11.76
N ASN A 106 -11.44 -11.20 10.77
CA ASN A 106 -11.24 -11.51 9.35
C ASN A 106 -10.18 -10.65 8.66
N GLY A 107 -9.45 -9.81 9.40
CA GLY A 107 -8.38 -8.99 8.84
C GLY A 107 -8.84 -8.00 7.76
N ARG A 108 -9.99 -7.33 7.97
CA ARG A 108 -10.61 -6.47 6.95
C ARG A 108 -11.39 -5.31 7.55
N PHE A 109 -11.77 -4.37 6.70
CA PHE A 109 -12.73 -3.32 7.03
C PHE A 109 -14.06 -3.57 6.32
N VAL A 110 -15.17 -3.34 7.04
CA VAL A 110 -16.53 -3.37 6.50
C VAL A 110 -16.94 -1.95 6.16
N ILE A 111 -17.52 -1.74 4.98
CA ILE A 111 -17.98 -0.43 4.50
C ILE A 111 -19.44 -0.28 4.94
N THR A 112 -19.71 0.75 5.72
CA THR A 112 -21.06 1.09 6.18
C THR A 112 -21.86 1.82 5.08
N ASP A 113 -23.15 2.04 5.31
CA ASP A 113 -23.96 2.86 4.39
C ASP A 113 -23.46 4.31 4.35
N ALA A 114 -23.04 4.87 5.50
CA ALA A 114 -22.38 6.18 5.54
C ALA A 114 -21.07 6.20 4.74
N GLY A 115 -20.32 5.09 4.79
CA GLY A 115 -19.12 4.91 3.97
C GLY A 115 -19.45 4.87 2.47
N ARG A 116 -20.49 4.16 2.06
CA ARG A 116 -20.94 4.11 0.66
C ARG A 116 -21.30 5.48 0.13
N LEU A 117 -22.14 6.22 0.86
CA LEU A 117 -22.53 7.59 0.49
C LEU A 117 -21.32 8.52 0.37
N TRP A 118 -20.35 8.39 1.28
CA TRP A 118 -19.12 9.19 1.18
C TRP A 118 -18.27 8.80 -0.04
N LEU A 119 -18.15 7.51 -0.36
CA LEU A 119 -17.42 7.05 -1.55
C LEU A 119 -18.03 7.56 -2.86
N GLU A 120 -19.35 7.68 -2.93
CA GLU A 120 -20.05 8.26 -4.08
C GLU A 120 -19.61 9.72 -4.32
N THR A 121 -19.30 10.50 -3.28
CA THR A 121 -18.76 11.87 -3.41
C THR A 121 -17.39 11.92 -4.09
N LEU A 122 -16.71 10.78 -4.12
CA LEU A 122 -15.42 10.58 -4.78
C LEU A 122 -15.54 9.82 -6.11
N ASP A 123 -16.76 9.61 -6.61
CA ASP A 123 -17.07 8.79 -7.79
C ASP A 123 -16.55 7.34 -7.66
N ILE A 124 -16.50 6.81 -6.43
CA ILE A 124 -16.11 5.43 -6.15
C ILE A 124 -17.36 4.60 -5.91
N ALA A 125 -17.68 3.70 -6.85
CA ALA A 125 -18.72 2.71 -6.64
C ALA A 125 -18.26 1.63 -5.66
N ALA A 126 -19.01 1.43 -4.56
CA ALA A 126 -18.71 0.39 -3.58
C ALA A 126 -19.08 -0.99 -4.14
N SER A 127 -18.13 -1.61 -4.84
CA SER A 127 -18.33 -2.90 -5.51
C SER A 127 -18.45 -4.10 -4.55
N GLN A 128 -17.99 -3.97 -3.32
CA GLN A 128 -18.03 -5.01 -2.30
C GLN A 128 -18.32 -4.40 -0.92
N PRO A 129 -18.92 -5.15 0.02
CA PRO A 129 -19.25 -4.66 1.36
C PRO A 129 -18.04 -4.54 2.28
N HIS A 130 -16.89 -5.06 1.91
CA HIS A 130 -15.67 -5.07 2.71
C HIS A 130 -14.43 -4.89 1.83
N THR A 131 -13.33 -4.48 2.46
CA THR A 131 -12.01 -4.36 1.81
C THR A 131 -10.94 -4.93 2.73
N ALA A 132 -9.82 -5.38 2.16
CA ALA A 132 -8.68 -5.83 2.92
C ALA A 132 -8.03 -4.68 3.71
N TRP A 133 -7.33 -5.01 4.78
CA TRP A 133 -6.40 -4.10 5.41
C TRP A 133 -4.95 -4.53 5.13
N CYS A 134 -4.01 -3.61 5.30
CA CYS A 134 -2.58 -3.86 5.25
C CYS A 134 -1.96 -3.31 6.53
N MET A 135 -1.11 -4.08 7.19
CA MET A 135 -0.38 -3.61 8.38
C MET A 135 0.66 -2.57 7.95
N ASP A 136 0.57 -1.38 8.50
CA ASP A 136 1.56 -0.34 8.22
C ASP A 136 2.88 -0.67 8.94
N TRP A 137 3.98 -0.76 8.19
CA TRP A 137 5.27 -1.15 8.78
C TRP A 137 5.93 -0.03 9.60
N THR A 138 5.52 1.25 9.42
CA THR A 138 6.02 2.37 10.23
C THR A 138 5.15 2.64 11.44
N GLU A 139 3.84 2.65 11.25
CA GLU A 139 2.87 3.02 12.29
C GLU A 139 2.40 1.81 13.11
N GLN A 140 2.65 0.58 12.64
CA GLN A 140 2.28 -0.68 13.30
C GLN A 140 0.77 -0.81 13.58
N VAL A 141 -0.05 -0.22 12.71
CA VAL A 141 -1.52 -0.31 12.75
C VAL A 141 -2.06 -0.55 11.33
N PRO A 142 -3.24 -1.16 11.19
CA PRO A 142 -3.83 -1.41 9.88
C PRO A 142 -4.23 -0.12 9.16
N HIS A 143 -4.04 -0.11 7.83
CA HIS A 143 -4.59 0.89 6.92
C HIS A 143 -5.35 0.23 5.76
N ILE A 144 -6.16 1.02 5.06
CA ILE A 144 -7.03 0.53 3.98
C ILE A 144 -6.18 0.02 2.82
N ALA A 145 -6.48 -1.20 2.39
CA ALA A 145 -5.88 -1.87 1.25
C ALA A 145 -6.95 -2.52 0.36
N GLY A 146 -6.53 -3.41 -0.53
CA GLY A 146 -7.42 -4.08 -1.47
C GLY A 146 -8.09 -3.11 -2.44
N TRP A 147 -9.25 -3.49 -2.95
CA TRP A 147 -9.95 -2.71 -3.99
C TRP A 147 -10.24 -1.26 -3.56
N LEU A 148 -10.66 -1.05 -2.29
CA LEU A 148 -10.97 0.30 -1.80
C LEU A 148 -9.70 1.14 -1.64
N GLY A 149 -8.60 0.54 -1.16
CA GLY A 149 -7.31 1.23 -1.04
C GLY A 149 -6.80 1.72 -2.39
N ALA A 150 -6.89 0.86 -3.42
CA ALA A 150 -6.55 1.22 -4.79
C ALA A 150 -7.49 2.31 -5.35
N ALA A 151 -8.81 2.14 -5.20
CA ALA A 151 -9.78 3.12 -5.70
C ALA A 151 -9.62 4.50 -5.04
N LEU A 152 -9.34 4.54 -3.72
CA LEU A 152 -9.05 5.79 -3.01
C LEU A 152 -7.77 6.45 -3.53
N PHE A 153 -6.70 5.67 -3.74
CA PHE A 153 -5.47 6.22 -4.30
C PHE A 153 -5.70 6.80 -5.69
N ASP A 154 -6.40 6.09 -6.58
CA ASP A 154 -6.70 6.55 -7.93
C ASP A 154 -7.59 7.81 -7.91
N ALA A 155 -8.62 7.84 -7.06
CA ALA A 155 -9.48 9.00 -6.90
C ALA A 155 -8.73 10.24 -6.37
N PHE A 156 -7.79 10.04 -5.43
CA PHE A 156 -6.94 11.12 -4.91
C PHE A 156 -5.95 11.63 -5.96
N ALA A 157 -5.37 10.73 -6.75
CA ALA A 157 -4.46 11.09 -7.84
C ALA A 157 -5.20 11.85 -8.95
N ALA A 158 -6.37 11.35 -9.39
CA ALA A 158 -7.20 11.98 -10.43
C ALA A 158 -7.65 13.39 -10.03
N ARG A 159 -7.93 13.63 -8.75
CA ARG A 159 -8.32 14.93 -8.21
C ARG A 159 -7.12 15.84 -7.89
N SER A 160 -5.91 15.37 -8.16
CA SER A 160 -4.67 16.06 -7.81
C SER A 160 -4.55 16.35 -6.29
N TYR A 161 -5.05 15.46 -5.44
CA TYR A 161 -4.87 15.54 -3.97
C TYR A 161 -3.52 15.01 -3.55
N VAL A 162 -2.98 14.04 -4.31
CA VAL A 162 -1.65 13.46 -4.11
C VAL A 162 -0.89 13.39 -5.43
N HIS A 163 0.43 13.44 -5.35
CA HIS A 163 1.33 13.14 -6.46
C HIS A 163 2.53 12.35 -5.97
N ALA A 164 3.12 11.55 -6.85
CA ALA A 164 4.36 10.84 -6.57
C ALA A 164 5.56 11.79 -6.73
N SER A 165 6.58 11.58 -5.91
CA SER A 165 7.86 12.27 -6.09
C SER A 165 8.52 11.82 -7.40
N ALA A 166 9.09 12.77 -8.16
CA ALA A 166 9.77 12.47 -9.41
C ALA A 166 11.02 11.58 -9.22
N THR A 167 11.72 11.74 -8.09
CA THR A 167 12.96 11.02 -7.78
C THR A 167 12.74 9.75 -6.97
N ALA A 168 11.61 9.64 -6.27
CA ALA A 168 11.26 8.52 -5.41
C ALA A 168 9.79 8.13 -5.62
N PRO A 169 9.45 7.31 -6.63
CA PRO A 169 8.06 7.04 -7.04
C PRO A 169 7.15 6.46 -5.94
N ARG A 170 7.71 5.88 -4.88
CA ARG A 170 6.96 5.40 -3.72
C ARG A 170 6.63 6.50 -2.72
N VAL A 171 7.38 7.60 -2.70
CA VAL A 171 7.09 8.76 -1.86
C VAL A 171 5.94 9.54 -2.49
N LEU A 172 4.86 9.67 -1.74
CA LEU A 172 3.72 10.50 -2.11
C LEU A 172 3.76 11.82 -1.33
N ARG A 173 3.20 12.86 -1.94
CA ARG A 173 3.04 14.16 -1.30
C ARG A 173 1.61 14.64 -1.48
N LEU A 174 1.00 15.09 -0.39
CA LEU A 174 -0.26 15.83 -0.47
C LEU A 174 -0.02 17.19 -1.12
N THR A 175 -0.89 17.54 -2.04
CA THR A 175 -0.97 18.90 -2.57
C THR A 175 -1.66 19.82 -1.55
N GLU A 176 -1.64 21.12 -1.76
CA GLU A 176 -2.44 22.04 -0.97
C GLU A 176 -3.94 21.70 -1.04
N LYS A 177 -4.43 21.36 -2.24
CA LYS A 177 -5.80 20.91 -2.47
C LYS A 177 -6.12 19.63 -1.68
N GLY A 178 -5.18 18.67 -1.64
CA GLY A 178 -5.35 17.44 -0.85
C GLY A 178 -5.36 17.71 0.65
N ARG A 179 -4.50 18.58 1.15
CA ARG A 179 -4.51 19.01 2.54
C ARG A 179 -5.83 19.68 2.93
N ALA A 180 -6.28 20.63 2.10
CA ALA A 180 -7.55 21.31 2.33
C ALA A 180 -8.74 20.34 2.33
N PHE A 181 -8.74 19.34 1.44
CA PHE A 181 -9.74 18.28 1.43
C PHE A 181 -9.73 17.47 2.74
N LEU A 182 -8.56 16.96 3.16
CA LEU A 182 -8.46 16.15 4.38
C LEU A 182 -8.80 16.96 5.65
N ALA A 183 -8.42 18.23 5.70
CA ALA A 183 -8.78 19.10 6.81
C ALA A 183 -10.29 19.33 6.90
N ARG A 184 -10.96 19.61 5.77
CA ARG A 184 -12.39 19.83 5.71
C ARG A 184 -13.20 18.58 6.02
N GLU A 185 -12.84 17.44 5.44
CA GLU A 185 -13.59 16.19 5.57
C GLU A 185 -13.38 15.49 6.90
N PHE A 186 -12.16 15.57 7.43
CA PHE A 186 -11.73 14.75 8.56
C PHE A 186 -11.10 15.53 9.70
N GLY A 187 -10.90 16.82 9.57
CA GLY A 187 -10.16 17.61 10.57
C GLY A 187 -8.67 17.25 10.67
N LEU A 188 -8.13 16.56 9.65
CA LEU A 188 -6.75 16.15 9.66
C LEU A 188 -5.85 17.34 9.30
N ALA A 189 -5.00 17.74 10.27
CA ALA A 189 -3.89 18.63 9.99
C ALA A 189 -2.85 17.87 9.17
N ALA A 190 -2.49 18.41 8.00
CA ALA A 190 -1.56 17.80 7.07
C ALA A 190 -0.14 18.33 7.28
#